data_e59dcc010c3bf172b0e3d50ee2ad8d78
#
_entry.id   e59dcc010c3bf172b0e3d50ee2ad8d78
#
_cell.length_a   1.000
_cell.length_b   1.000
_cell.length_c   1.000
_cell.angle_alpha   90.00
_cell.angle_beta   90.00
_cell.angle_gamma   90.00
#
_symmetry.space_group_name_H-M   'P 1'
#
loop_
_entity.id
_entity.type
_entity.pdbx_description
1 polymer ?
#
loop_
_entity_poly.entity_id
_entity_poly.type
_entity_poly.pdbx_seq_one_letter_code
_entity_poly.pdbx_strand_id
1 'polypeptide(L)'
;MKKIASIDIGSNTVRLLILEYDENQKFQTLASRRVITRLGEGMDVHGRLIESRISATISALSTFRNDCRKNGNPPLHAVATSAVREASNGKEFIDLAREETGIEIEIISWEDEARLTLQGVFWKLPHVNRKTLTFDIGGGSTEFILSEGKNIVNFCSSSLGVVRLTEKFIHQHPVNNNEYENLTTHLSRELKAIKKKLSDFIPQVLIGTAGTVTTLAALIRNIYPYDPEKIHGTLLTRQEIEILFQDLKIKSLNERLDLKPLERGREDLIIAGTAIVLKTMKTFKCETLLVSEYSLREGITLKGLENKAYRD
;
A
#
# COMPACT_ATOMS: atom_id res chain seq x y z
N MET A 1 11.82 -19.54 20.47
CA MET A 1 11.07 -18.58 19.62
C MET A 1 12.06 -17.63 18.98
N LYS A 2 12.06 -17.54 17.64
CA LYS A 2 12.91 -16.61 16.89
C LYS A 2 12.08 -15.37 16.56
N LYS A 3 12.75 -14.23 16.27
CA LYS A 3 12.09 -12.97 15.97
C LYS A 3 12.64 -12.37 14.67
N ILE A 4 11.79 -11.60 13.98
CA ILE A 4 12.15 -10.86 12.77
C ILE A 4 11.36 -9.55 12.72
N ALA A 5 11.95 -8.52 12.14
CA ALA A 5 11.31 -7.24 11.91
C ALA A 5 11.41 -6.83 10.45
N SER A 6 10.38 -6.17 9.94
CA SER A 6 10.37 -5.56 8.62
C SER A 6 9.87 -4.12 8.68
N ILE A 7 10.47 -3.25 7.87
CA ILE A 7 10.01 -1.87 7.64
C ILE A 7 9.77 -1.68 6.14
N ASP A 8 8.59 -1.15 5.83
CA ASP A 8 8.17 -0.72 4.50
C ASP A 8 8.07 0.82 4.50
N ILE A 9 8.88 1.48 3.68
CA ILE A 9 8.92 2.95 3.52
C ILE A 9 8.27 3.30 2.19
N GLY A 10 6.97 3.56 2.23
CA GLY A 10 6.18 3.97 1.08
C GLY A 10 6.08 5.50 0.94
N SER A 11 5.51 5.96 -0.18
CA SER A 11 5.33 7.40 -0.47
C SER A 11 4.39 8.12 0.50
N ASN A 12 3.41 7.44 1.09
CA ASN A 12 2.47 8.04 2.04
C ASN A 12 2.73 7.60 3.48
N THR A 13 3.15 6.36 3.66
CA THR A 13 3.09 5.67 4.96
C THR A 13 4.35 4.86 5.19
N VAL A 14 4.88 4.92 6.42
CA VAL A 14 5.93 4.01 6.90
C VAL A 14 5.31 2.99 7.84
N ARG A 15 5.67 1.71 7.67
CA ARG A 15 5.09 0.59 8.43
C ARG A 15 6.17 -0.26 9.06
N LEU A 16 5.96 -0.71 10.30
CA LEU A 16 6.78 -1.68 11.00
C LEU A 16 5.95 -2.93 11.31
N LEU A 17 6.56 -4.09 11.16
CA LEU A 17 6.05 -5.37 11.66
C LEU A 17 7.17 -6.07 12.44
N ILE A 18 6.88 -6.53 13.65
CA ILE A 18 7.76 -7.42 14.44
C ILE A 18 6.98 -8.69 14.70
N LEU A 19 7.51 -9.81 14.21
CA LEU A 19 6.96 -11.14 14.43
C LEU A 19 7.87 -11.98 15.31
N GLU A 20 7.25 -12.82 16.12
CA GLU A 20 7.86 -13.98 16.74
C GLU A 20 7.36 -15.24 16.04
N TYR A 21 8.22 -16.25 15.87
CA TYR A 21 7.87 -17.50 15.20
C TYR A 21 8.59 -18.69 15.81
N ASP A 22 7.97 -19.84 15.74
CA ASP A 22 8.53 -21.12 16.15
C ASP A 22 9.09 -21.93 14.94
N GLU A 23 9.61 -23.12 15.22
CA GLU A 23 10.17 -24.03 14.20
C GLU A 23 9.11 -24.49 13.19
N ASN A 24 7.83 -24.50 13.56
CA ASN A 24 6.71 -24.84 12.69
C ASN A 24 6.19 -23.64 11.89
N GLN A 25 6.89 -22.50 11.92
CA GLN A 25 6.48 -21.23 11.29
C GLN A 25 5.11 -20.72 11.77
N LYS A 26 4.79 -20.98 13.04
CA LYS A 26 3.62 -20.36 13.66
C LYS A 26 3.99 -18.95 14.10
N PHE A 27 3.34 -17.97 13.51
CA PHE A 27 3.66 -16.55 13.69
C PHE A 27 2.77 -15.89 14.74
N GLN A 28 3.40 -15.06 15.58
CA GLN A 28 2.73 -14.16 16.51
C GLN A 28 3.22 -12.72 16.25
N THR A 29 2.29 -11.78 16.09
CA THR A 29 2.62 -10.35 15.98
C THR A 29 2.96 -9.80 17.36
N LEU A 30 4.20 -9.34 17.55
CA LEU A 30 4.64 -8.65 18.76
C LEU A 30 4.39 -7.15 18.68
N ALA A 31 4.60 -6.56 17.50
CA ALA A 31 4.30 -5.16 17.25
C ALA A 31 3.95 -4.94 15.78
N SER A 32 2.95 -4.10 15.55
CA SER A 32 2.62 -3.56 14.23
C SER A 32 2.42 -2.06 14.39
N ARG A 33 3.12 -1.25 13.58
CA ARG A 33 3.05 0.20 13.60
C ARG A 33 2.84 0.73 12.19
N ARG A 34 2.14 1.87 12.13
CA ARG A 34 1.92 2.62 10.89
C ARG A 34 1.97 4.11 11.21
N VAL A 35 2.73 4.86 10.43
CA VAL A 35 2.84 6.32 10.55
C VAL A 35 2.68 6.92 9.16
N ILE A 36 1.75 7.85 9.01
CA ILE A 36 1.56 8.62 7.78
C ILE A 36 2.57 9.76 7.79
N THR A 37 3.60 9.69 6.96
CA THR A 37 4.67 10.69 6.84
C THR A 37 4.58 11.53 5.59
N ARG A 38 3.83 11.06 4.58
CA ARG A 38 3.66 11.71 3.26
C ARG A 38 5.00 11.98 2.58
N LEU A 39 5.96 11.05 2.66
CA LEU A 39 7.31 11.22 2.13
C LEU A 39 7.32 11.62 0.64
N GLY A 40 6.35 11.15 -0.14
CA GLY A 40 6.21 11.45 -1.56
C GLY A 40 5.40 12.70 -1.88
N GLU A 41 5.02 13.53 -0.89
CA GLU A 41 4.29 14.78 -1.15
C GLU A 41 5.13 15.74 -1.98
N GLY A 42 4.53 16.35 -3.00
CA GLY A 42 5.19 17.31 -3.89
C GLY A 42 6.20 16.71 -4.88
N MET A 43 6.35 15.38 -4.95
CA MET A 43 7.31 14.71 -5.84
C MET A 43 7.10 15.08 -7.33
N ASP A 44 5.85 15.20 -7.78
CA ASP A 44 5.54 15.55 -9.18
C ASP A 44 5.96 16.96 -9.56
N VAL A 45 6.04 17.87 -8.59
CA VAL A 45 6.42 19.27 -8.79
C VAL A 45 7.93 19.46 -8.67
N HIS A 46 8.54 18.82 -7.67
CA HIS A 46 9.91 19.11 -7.27
C HIS A 46 10.93 18.05 -7.72
N GLY A 47 10.49 16.82 -8.04
CA GLY A 47 11.37 15.69 -8.37
C GLY A 47 12.29 15.26 -7.21
N ARG A 48 11.98 15.73 -5.98
CA ARG A 48 12.78 15.49 -4.77
C ARG A 48 11.91 15.41 -3.53
N LEU A 49 12.39 14.70 -2.51
CA LEU A 49 11.77 14.62 -1.20
C LEU A 49 11.88 15.98 -0.48
N ILE A 50 10.80 16.38 0.19
CA ILE A 50 10.74 17.63 0.94
C ILE A 50 11.34 17.43 2.34
N GLU A 51 12.14 18.36 2.81
CA GLU A 51 12.89 18.26 4.07
C GLU A 51 12.00 17.99 5.30
N SER A 52 10.83 18.65 5.40
CA SER A 52 9.89 18.41 6.48
C SER A 52 9.33 16.97 6.47
N ARG A 53 9.18 16.35 5.28
CA ARG A 53 8.71 14.97 5.12
C ARG A 53 9.82 13.96 5.40
N ILE A 54 11.06 14.29 5.03
CA ILE A 54 12.26 13.54 5.43
C ILE A 54 12.34 13.50 6.96
N SER A 55 12.29 14.65 7.64
CA SER A 55 12.37 14.74 9.10
C SER A 55 11.26 13.94 9.80
N ALA A 56 10.02 14.03 9.31
CA ALA A 56 8.90 13.25 9.83
C ALA A 56 9.13 11.73 9.68
N THR A 57 9.69 11.31 8.53
CA THR A 57 10.00 9.90 8.26
C THR A 57 11.15 9.39 9.15
N ILE A 58 12.22 10.16 9.33
CA ILE A 58 13.33 9.85 10.24
C ILE A 58 12.82 9.69 11.68
N SER A 59 11.96 10.58 12.15
CA SER A 59 11.34 10.49 13.48
C SER A 59 10.53 9.19 13.65
N ALA A 60 9.76 8.79 12.62
CA ALA A 60 9.04 7.53 12.62
C ALA A 60 10.00 6.33 12.67
N LEU A 61 11.07 6.34 11.86
CA LEU A 61 12.10 5.29 11.85
C LEU A 61 12.82 5.18 13.19
N SER A 62 13.14 6.29 13.85
CA SER A 62 13.72 6.31 15.19
C SER A 62 12.81 5.64 16.23
N THR A 63 11.51 5.92 16.14
CA THR A 63 10.49 5.26 16.98
C THR A 63 10.47 3.75 16.71
N PHE A 64 10.48 3.34 15.45
CA PHE A 64 10.49 1.93 15.05
C PHE A 64 11.77 1.20 15.51
N ARG A 65 12.92 1.88 15.43
CA ARG A 65 14.17 1.35 15.97
C ARG A 65 14.10 1.08 17.47
N ASN A 66 13.46 1.99 18.21
CA ASN A 66 13.25 1.81 19.64
C ASN A 66 12.27 0.65 19.94
N ASP A 67 11.23 0.48 19.13
CA ASP A 67 10.34 -0.68 19.26
C ASP A 67 11.08 -2.00 18.96
N CYS A 68 11.96 -2.04 17.98
CA CYS A 68 12.84 -3.19 17.73
C CYS A 68 13.74 -3.49 18.95
N ARG A 69 14.38 -2.48 19.56
CA ARG A 69 15.22 -2.64 20.76
C ARG A 69 14.43 -3.22 21.93
N LYS A 70 13.22 -2.72 22.19
CA LYS A 70 12.33 -3.23 23.25
C LYS A 70 11.91 -4.69 23.03
N ASN A 71 11.89 -5.16 21.79
CA ASN A 71 11.54 -6.53 21.43
C ASN A 71 12.77 -7.46 21.25
N GLY A 72 13.94 -7.07 21.78
CA GLY A 72 15.14 -7.89 21.74
C GLY A 72 15.99 -7.69 20.50
N ASN A 73 15.84 -6.57 19.81
CA ASN A 73 16.59 -6.17 18.63
C ASN A 73 16.64 -7.26 17.52
N PRO A 74 15.49 -7.72 17.02
CA PRO A 74 15.44 -8.77 16.02
C PRO A 74 16.16 -8.32 14.73
N PRO A 75 16.60 -9.27 13.87
CA PRO A 75 17.04 -8.95 12.52
C PRO A 75 16.00 -8.10 11.82
N LEU A 76 16.43 -6.98 11.25
CA LEU A 76 15.57 -5.96 10.64
C LEU A 76 15.83 -5.87 9.15
N HIS A 77 14.79 -6.00 8.35
CA HIS A 77 14.79 -5.77 6.91
C HIS A 77 13.96 -4.53 6.59
N ALA A 78 14.59 -3.49 6.10
CA ALA A 78 13.93 -2.24 5.74
C ALA A 78 14.05 -1.98 4.23
N VAL A 79 12.94 -1.67 3.57
CA VAL A 79 12.93 -1.31 2.15
C VAL A 79 12.26 0.03 1.94
N ALA A 80 12.68 0.73 0.88
CA ALA A 80 12.05 1.93 0.38
C ALA A 80 11.62 1.73 -1.08
N THR A 81 10.50 2.34 -1.44
CA THR A 81 9.84 2.16 -2.73
C THR A 81 9.76 3.46 -3.55
N SER A 82 8.71 3.66 -4.30
CA SER A 82 8.49 4.68 -5.32
C SER A 82 9.06 6.07 -4.97
N ALA A 83 8.66 6.70 -3.87
CA ALA A 83 9.10 8.07 -3.57
C ALA A 83 10.63 8.20 -3.43
N VAL A 84 11.27 7.25 -2.75
CA VAL A 84 12.73 7.28 -2.55
C VAL A 84 13.47 6.86 -3.83
N ARG A 85 12.91 5.88 -4.55
CA ARG A 85 13.48 5.37 -5.81
C ARG A 85 13.50 6.44 -6.91
N GLU A 86 12.47 7.28 -6.98
CA GLU A 86 12.29 8.31 -8.02
C GLU A 86 12.92 9.65 -7.66
N ALA A 87 13.15 9.93 -6.37
CA ALA A 87 13.65 11.21 -5.92
C ALA A 87 15.13 11.44 -6.25
N SER A 88 15.47 12.64 -6.74
CA SER A 88 16.85 13.05 -6.99
C SER A 88 17.72 13.05 -5.74
N ASN A 89 17.13 13.25 -4.54
CA ASN A 89 17.78 13.20 -3.22
C ASN A 89 17.45 11.92 -2.43
N GLY A 90 16.98 10.86 -3.10
CA GLY A 90 16.63 9.59 -2.44
C GLY A 90 17.81 8.95 -1.71
N LYS A 91 19.03 9.01 -2.29
CA LYS A 91 20.24 8.52 -1.66
C LYS A 91 20.63 9.32 -0.42
N GLU A 92 20.52 10.64 -0.47
CA GLU A 92 20.78 11.51 0.69
C GLU A 92 19.84 11.16 1.85
N PHE A 93 18.57 10.89 1.56
CA PHE A 93 17.61 10.41 2.56
C PHE A 93 18.04 9.07 3.19
N ILE A 94 18.49 8.09 2.39
CA ILE A 94 18.96 6.79 2.89
C ILE A 94 20.17 6.95 3.80
N ASP A 95 21.14 7.78 3.38
CA ASP A 95 22.37 8.03 4.16
C ASP A 95 22.02 8.72 5.50
N LEU A 96 21.14 9.72 5.48
CA LEU A 96 20.67 10.40 6.69
C LEU A 96 19.89 9.44 7.61
N ALA A 97 19.01 8.59 7.05
CA ALA A 97 18.27 7.61 7.83
C ALA A 97 19.20 6.61 8.54
N ARG A 98 20.25 6.16 7.85
CA ARG A 98 21.27 5.30 8.43
C ARG A 98 22.04 6.00 9.55
N GLU A 99 22.47 7.24 9.34
CA GLU A 99 23.20 8.03 10.33
C GLU A 99 22.38 8.25 11.60
N GLU A 100 21.13 8.69 11.46
CA GLU A 100 20.26 9.07 12.57
C GLU A 100 19.66 7.87 13.33
N THR A 101 19.41 6.76 12.63
CA THR A 101 18.66 5.63 13.22
C THR A 101 19.42 4.32 13.28
N GLY A 102 20.53 4.19 12.55
CA GLY A 102 21.26 2.93 12.37
C GLY A 102 20.44 1.87 11.61
N ILE A 103 19.45 2.27 10.82
CA ILE A 103 18.65 1.36 9.98
C ILE A 103 19.23 1.37 8.57
N GLU A 104 19.65 0.19 8.10
CA GLU A 104 20.03 -0.02 6.70
C GLU A 104 18.76 -0.20 5.87
N ILE A 105 18.58 0.62 4.83
CA ILE A 105 17.41 0.64 3.98
C ILE A 105 17.80 0.28 2.55
N GLU A 106 17.18 -0.75 2.00
CA GLU A 106 17.31 -1.16 0.60
C GLU A 106 16.28 -0.44 -0.28
N ILE A 107 16.72 0.23 -1.35
CA ILE A 107 15.78 0.71 -2.39
C ILE A 107 15.52 -0.46 -3.33
N ILE A 108 14.30 -0.97 -3.35
CA ILE A 108 13.95 -2.15 -4.15
C ILE A 108 13.46 -1.76 -5.56
N SER A 109 13.67 -2.66 -6.52
CA SER A 109 13.17 -2.54 -7.88
C SER A 109 11.64 -2.71 -7.93
N TRP A 110 11.03 -2.32 -9.05
CA TRP A 110 9.61 -2.55 -9.31
C TRP A 110 9.25 -4.05 -9.32
N GLU A 111 10.16 -4.87 -9.86
CA GLU A 111 10.02 -6.32 -9.90
C GLU A 111 10.01 -6.93 -8.51
N ASP A 112 10.97 -6.51 -7.67
CA ASP A 112 11.06 -7.00 -6.29
C ASP A 112 9.86 -6.55 -5.45
N GLU A 113 9.40 -5.30 -5.64
CA GLU A 113 8.20 -4.78 -5.00
C GLU A 113 6.97 -5.61 -5.35
N ALA A 114 6.77 -5.91 -6.66
CA ALA A 114 5.65 -6.73 -7.12
C ALA A 114 5.72 -8.17 -6.56
N ARG A 115 6.91 -8.78 -6.58
CA ARG A 115 7.13 -10.14 -6.06
C ARG A 115 6.86 -10.24 -4.57
N LEU A 116 7.41 -9.32 -3.79
CA LEU A 116 7.23 -9.31 -2.34
C LEU A 116 5.80 -8.98 -1.96
N THR A 117 5.16 -8.05 -2.67
CA THR A 117 3.73 -7.75 -2.48
C THR A 117 2.88 -9.00 -2.69
N LEU A 118 3.10 -9.73 -3.78
CA LEU A 118 2.34 -10.95 -4.05
C LEU A 118 2.59 -12.04 -2.99
N GLN A 119 3.83 -12.22 -2.53
CA GLN A 119 4.16 -13.13 -1.43
C GLN A 119 3.39 -12.77 -0.16
N GLY A 120 3.36 -11.47 0.20
CA GLY A 120 2.61 -11.00 1.37
C GLY A 120 1.11 -11.21 1.22
N VAL A 121 0.53 -10.89 0.07
CA VAL A 121 -0.90 -11.08 -0.21
C VAL A 121 -1.31 -12.54 -0.05
N PHE A 122 -0.52 -13.48 -0.59
CA PHE A 122 -0.82 -14.91 -0.52
C PHE A 122 -0.35 -15.60 0.76
N TRP A 123 0.21 -14.88 1.71
CA TRP A 123 0.65 -15.49 2.97
C TRP A 123 -0.50 -16.13 3.75
N LYS A 124 -1.66 -15.45 3.80
CA LYS A 124 -2.84 -15.94 4.55
C LYS A 124 -4.11 -16.04 3.68
N LEU A 125 -4.07 -15.66 2.41
CA LEU A 125 -5.17 -15.97 1.51
C LEU A 125 -5.04 -17.40 1.01
N PRO A 126 -6.16 -18.14 0.91
CA PRO A 126 -6.13 -19.47 0.31
C PRO A 126 -5.60 -19.39 -1.12
N HIS A 127 -4.72 -20.32 -1.49
CA HIS A 127 -4.17 -20.39 -2.84
C HIS A 127 -5.28 -20.62 -3.84
N VAL A 128 -5.58 -19.63 -4.63
CA VAL A 128 -6.54 -19.73 -5.70
C VAL A 128 -5.74 -20.09 -6.96
N ASN A 129 -5.80 -21.34 -7.41
CA ASN A 129 -5.30 -21.76 -8.73
C ASN A 129 -6.18 -21.13 -9.84
N ARG A 130 -6.29 -19.82 -9.82
CA ARG A 130 -7.07 -19.03 -10.76
C ARG A 130 -6.24 -17.87 -11.24
N LYS A 131 -6.56 -17.38 -12.40
CA LYS A 131 -5.97 -16.15 -12.93
C LYS A 131 -6.42 -14.96 -12.09
N THR A 132 -5.47 -14.38 -11.39
CA THR A 132 -5.71 -13.32 -10.39
C THR A 132 -5.02 -12.03 -10.84
N LEU A 133 -5.72 -10.92 -10.72
CA LEU A 133 -5.11 -9.59 -10.78
C LEU A 133 -5.06 -9.02 -9.37
N THR A 134 -3.86 -8.85 -8.85
CA THR A 134 -3.62 -8.12 -7.59
C THR A 134 -3.22 -6.69 -7.91
N PHE A 135 -3.79 -5.71 -7.23
CA PHE A 135 -3.32 -4.33 -7.31
C PHE A 135 -3.06 -3.77 -5.92
N ASP A 136 -1.92 -3.09 -5.78
CA ASP A 136 -1.47 -2.41 -4.56
C ASP A 136 -1.48 -0.89 -4.80
N ILE A 137 -2.36 -0.16 -4.10
CA ILE A 137 -2.51 1.28 -4.28
C ILE A 137 -1.63 2.01 -3.27
N GLY A 138 -0.44 2.42 -3.72
CA GLY A 138 0.47 3.24 -2.95
C GLY A 138 0.19 4.75 -3.04
N GLY A 139 1.03 5.55 -2.37
CA GLY A 139 0.96 7.02 -2.44
C GLY A 139 1.40 7.57 -3.79
N GLY A 140 2.50 7.09 -4.34
CA GLY A 140 3.10 7.55 -5.60
C GLY A 140 2.78 6.69 -6.82
N SER A 141 2.53 5.39 -6.61
CA SER A 141 2.31 4.39 -7.67
C SER A 141 1.18 3.43 -7.33
N THR A 142 0.78 2.65 -8.32
CA THR A 142 -0.05 1.44 -8.15
C THR A 142 0.58 0.32 -8.96
N GLU A 143 0.88 -0.79 -8.31
CA GLU A 143 1.36 -2.01 -8.90
C GLU A 143 0.19 -2.91 -9.29
N PHE A 144 0.23 -3.45 -10.52
CA PHE A 144 -0.73 -4.41 -11.05
C PHE A 144 0.00 -5.71 -11.36
N ILE A 145 -0.35 -6.78 -10.67
CA ILE A 145 0.34 -8.05 -10.72
C ILE A 145 -0.64 -9.12 -11.20
N LEU A 146 -0.40 -9.66 -12.38
CA LEU A 146 -1.13 -10.78 -12.93
C LEU A 146 -0.46 -12.07 -12.50
N SER A 147 -1.19 -12.97 -11.88
CA SER A 147 -0.65 -14.25 -11.40
C SER A 147 -1.58 -15.43 -11.69
N GLU A 148 -0.99 -16.61 -11.79
CA GLU A 148 -1.68 -17.91 -11.72
C GLU A 148 -1.18 -18.63 -10.47
N GLY A 149 -2.03 -18.70 -9.44
CA GLY A 149 -1.58 -19.08 -8.11
C GLY A 149 -0.50 -18.11 -7.61
N LYS A 150 0.65 -18.66 -7.16
CA LYS A 150 1.80 -17.87 -6.70
C LYS A 150 2.72 -17.38 -7.83
N ASN A 151 2.52 -17.87 -9.06
CA ASN A 151 3.42 -17.54 -10.17
C ASN A 151 3.00 -16.24 -10.82
N ILE A 152 3.89 -15.26 -10.84
CA ILE A 152 3.71 -14.01 -11.58
C ILE A 152 3.77 -14.34 -13.08
N VAL A 153 2.70 -14.01 -13.79
CA VAL A 153 2.61 -14.14 -15.25
C VAL A 153 3.08 -12.85 -15.91
N ASN A 154 2.63 -11.70 -15.37
CA ASN A 154 3.00 -10.39 -15.85
C ASN A 154 2.76 -9.36 -14.74
N PHE A 155 3.44 -8.23 -14.78
CA PHE A 155 3.18 -7.13 -13.87
C PHE A 155 3.47 -5.79 -14.53
N CYS A 156 2.88 -4.73 -13.99
CA CYS A 156 3.24 -3.39 -14.40
C CYS A 156 2.99 -2.42 -13.24
N SER A 157 3.90 -1.48 -13.06
CA SER A 157 3.71 -0.33 -12.19
C SER A 157 3.21 0.86 -13.00
N SER A 158 2.46 1.73 -12.35
CA SER A 158 1.92 2.96 -12.93
C SER A 158 1.99 4.11 -11.94
N SER A 159 2.05 5.34 -12.43
CA SER A 159 2.02 6.56 -11.60
C SER A 159 0.63 6.88 -11.03
N LEU A 160 -0.23 5.86 -10.86
CA LEU A 160 -1.58 6.02 -10.29
C LEU A 160 -1.57 5.94 -8.76
N GLY A 161 -0.73 6.76 -8.10
CA GLY A 161 -0.68 6.84 -6.64
C GLY A 161 -1.70 7.83 -6.07
N VAL A 162 -2.25 7.53 -4.87
CA VAL A 162 -3.31 8.38 -4.28
C VAL A 162 -2.85 9.78 -3.93
N VAL A 163 -1.61 9.97 -3.45
CA VAL A 163 -1.05 11.29 -3.16
C VAL A 163 -0.92 12.09 -4.46
N ARG A 164 -0.22 11.50 -5.43
CA ARG A 164 0.02 12.09 -6.75
C ARG A 164 -1.28 12.52 -7.45
N LEU A 165 -2.29 11.65 -7.45
CA LEU A 165 -3.56 11.96 -8.12
C LEU A 165 -4.40 12.98 -7.36
N THR A 166 -4.35 12.97 -6.03
CA THR A 166 -5.02 13.98 -5.21
C THR A 166 -4.41 15.35 -5.47
N GLU A 167 -3.09 15.49 -5.37
CA GLU A 167 -2.38 16.75 -5.63
C GLU A 167 -2.66 17.30 -7.04
N LYS A 168 -2.76 16.41 -8.03
CA LYS A 168 -2.92 16.80 -9.42
C LYS A 168 -4.36 17.19 -9.80
N PHE A 169 -5.36 16.56 -9.20
CA PHE A 169 -6.74 16.63 -9.69
C PHE A 169 -7.77 17.09 -8.67
N ILE A 170 -7.47 17.07 -7.36
CA ILE A 170 -8.45 17.34 -6.30
C ILE A 170 -7.96 18.49 -5.44
N HIS A 171 -8.53 19.68 -5.64
CA HIS A 171 -8.15 20.90 -4.92
C HIS A 171 -9.28 21.43 -4.02
N GLN A 172 -10.50 20.90 -4.17
CA GLN A 172 -11.68 21.32 -3.42
C GLN A 172 -12.37 20.14 -2.73
N HIS A 173 -12.91 20.40 -1.55
CA HIS A 173 -13.70 19.44 -0.78
C HIS A 173 -14.96 20.13 -0.21
N PRO A 174 -16.18 19.69 -0.57
CA PRO A 174 -16.53 18.57 -1.48
C PRO A 174 -15.89 18.68 -2.87
N VAL A 175 -15.65 17.51 -3.49
CA VAL A 175 -15.00 17.48 -4.81
C VAL A 175 -15.96 17.94 -5.87
N ASN A 176 -15.56 18.89 -6.71
CA ASN A 176 -16.38 19.36 -7.80
C ASN A 176 -16.41 18.38 -9.00
N ASN A 177 -17.43 18.52 -9.84
CA ASN A 177 -17.61 17.59 -10.94
C ASN A 177 -16.49 17.63 -11.99
N ASN A 178 -15.95 18.82 -12.30
CA ASN A 178 -14.88 18.96 -13.29
C ASN A 178 -13.58 18.28 -12.83
N GLU A 179 -13.21 18.46 -11.56
CA GLU A 179 -12.05 17.78 -10.96
C GLU A 179 -12.21 16.24 -11.04
N TYR A 180 -13.41 15.76 -10.69
CA TYR A 180 -13.69 14.34 -10.76
C TYR A 180 -13.70 13.79 -12.20
N GLU A 181 -14.24 14.51 -13.15
CA GLU A 181 -14.23 14.13 -14.57
C GLU A 181 -12.81 14.08 -15.12
N ASN A 182 -11.98 15.06 -14.81
CA ASN A 182 -10.57 15.09 -15.20
C ASN A 182 -9.79 13.91 -14.62
N LEU A 183 -9.97 13.62 -13.31
CA LEU A 183 -9.39 12.45 -12.66
C LEU A 183 -9.82 11.15 -13.34
N THR A 184 -11.13 10.97 -13.56
CA THR A 184 -11.66 9.72 -14.13
C THR A 184 -11.29 9.53 -15.59
N THR A 185 -11.15 10.60 -16.35
CA THR A 185 -10.66 10.57 -17.74
C THR A 185 -9.20 10.13 -17.77
N HIS A 186 -8.36 10.71 -16.92
CA HIS A 186 -6.97 10.30 -16.76
C HIS A 186 -6.86 8.82 -16.38
N LEU A 187 -7.57 8.39 -15.34
CA LEU A 187 -7.60 6.99 -14.89
C LEU A 187 -8.04 6.04 -16.01
N SER A 188 -9.05 6.43 -16.78
CA SER A 188 -9.56 5.57 -17.86
C SER A 188 -8.53 5.37 -18.97
N ARG A 189 -7.73 6.39 -19.28
CA ARG A 189 -6.64 6.31 -20.27
C ARG A 189 -5.53 5.41 -19.76
N GLU A 190 -5.03 5.66 -18.56
CA GLU A 190 -3.91 4.91 -17.98
C GLU A 190 -4.27 3.43 -17.78
N LEU A 191 -5.45 3.13 -17.22
CA LEU A 191 -5.89 1.75 -16.99
C LEU A 191 -6.12 0.96 -18.30
N LYS A 192 -6.52 1.62 -19.39
CA LYS A 192 -6.55 0.98 -20.72
C LYS A 192 -5.15 0.59 -21.18
N ALA A 193 -4.16 1.46 -20.99
CA ALA A 193 -2.76 1.18 -21.33
C ALA A 193 -2.20 0.03 -20.49
N ILE A 194 -2.49 0.03 -19.17
CA ILE A 194 -2.12 -1.05 -18.25
C ILE A 194 -2.73 -2.37 -18.69
N LYS A 195 -4.02 -2.40 -18.99
CA LYS A 195 -4.71 -3.61 -19.46
C LYS A 195 -4.06 -4.18 -20.72
N LYS A 196 -3.70 -3.31 -21.67
CA LYS A 196 -2.97 -3.73 -22.88
C LYS A 196 -1.59 -4.32 -22.56
N LYS A 197 -0.82 -3.69 -21.63
CA LYS A 197 0.47 -4.21 -21.17
C LYS A 197 0.35 -5.58 -20.49
N LEU A 198 -0.75 -5.82 -19.77
CA LEU A 198 -1.06 -7.09 -19.12
C LEU A 198 -1.75 -8.11 -20.03
N SER A 199 -1.68 -7.92 -21.37
CA SER A 199 -2.18 -8.87 -22.39
C SER A 199 -3.71 -8.98 -22.50
N ASP A 200 -4.44 -7.86 -22.33
CA ASP A 200 -5.92 -7.77 -22.48
C ASP A 200 -6.72 -8.82 -21.69
N PHE A 201 -6.19 -9.24 -20.57
CA PHE A 201 -6.67 -10.33 -19.76
C PHE A 201 -7.88 -9.92 -18.89
N ILE A 202 -8.83 -10.84 -18.72
CA ILE A 202 -9.93 -10.70 -17.74
C ILE A 202 -9.62 -11.61 -16.56
N PRO A 203 -9.32 -11.05 -15.37
CA PRO A 203 -9.05 -11.85 -14.18
C PRO A 203 -10.32 -12.56 -13.70
N GLN A 204 -10.15 -13.76 -13.16
CA GLN A 204 -11.21 -14.49 -12.47
C GLN A 204 -11.38 -14.01 -11.03
N VAL A 205 -10.28 -13.48 -10.44
CA VAL A 205 -10.25 -12.91 -9.10
C VAL A 205 -9.53 -11.57 -9.16
N LEU A 206 -10.11 -10.55 -8.55
CA LEU A 206 -9.48 -9.26 -8.34
C LEU A 206 -9.16 -9.13 -6.85
N ILE A 207 -7.89 -8.89 -6.52
CA ILE A 207 -7.43 -8.65 -5.16
C ILE A 207 -6.93 -7.22 -5.07
N GLY A 208 -7.38 -6.50 -4.05
CA GLY A 208 -6.85 -5.19 -3.73
C GLY A 208 -6.16 -5.19 -2.37
N THR A 209 -5.09 -4.43 -2.24
CA THR A 209 -4.36 -4.26 -0.99
C THR A 209 -3.97 -2.81 -0.75
N ALA A 210 -3.26 -2.58 0.32
CA ALA A 210 -2.86 -1.28 0.87
C ALA A 210 -4.01 -0.44 1.44
N GLY A 211 -3.63 0.74 1.94
CA GLY A 211 -4.45 1.52 2.85
C GLY A 211 -5.78 2.01 2.28
N THR A 212 -5.89 2.27 0.98
CA THR A 212 -7.16 2.66 0.36
C THR A 212 -8.16 1.51 0.44
N VAL A 213 -7.76 0.34 -0.02
CA VAL A 213 -8.65 -0.83 -0.12
C VAL A 213 -9.10 -1.30 1.26
N THR A 214 -8.17 -1.36 2.21
CA THR A 214 -8.49 -1.76 3.60
C THR A 214 -9.38 -0.73 4.31
N THR A 215 -9.21 0.57 4.01
CA THR A 215 -10.09 1.62 4.52
C THR A 215 -11.51 1.50 3.94
N LEU A 216 -11.66 1.20 2.65
CA LEU A 216 -12.97 0.95 2.05
C LEU A 216 -13.68 -0.23 2.73
N ALA A 217 -12.95 -1.32 3.00
CA ALA A 217 -13.51 -2.46 3.73
C ALA A 217 -13.94 -2.06 5.15
N ALA A 218 -13.12 -1.31 5.86
CA ALA A 218 -13.44 -0.82 7.20
C ALA A 218 -14.69 0.07 7.22
N LEU A 219 -14.81 0.99 6.26
CA LEU A 219 -15.97 1.88 6.12
C LEU A 219 -17.25 1.09 5.76
N ILE A 220 -17.21 0.23 4.74
CA ILE A 220 -18.38 -0.53 4.27
C ILE A 220 -18.85 -1.54 5.32
N ARG A 221 -17.93 -2.16 6.05
CA ARG A 221 -18.26 -3.15 7.11
C ARG A 221 -18.38 -2.54 8.50
N ASN A 222 -18.19 -1.20 8.61
CA ASN A 222 -18.25 -0.45 9.87
C ASN A 222 -17.33 -1.05 10.96
N ILE A 223 -16.08 -1.38 10.60
CA ILE A 223 -15.11 -1.99 11.51
C ILE A 223 -14.35 -0.90 12.23
N TYR A 224 -14.71 -0.67 13.50
CA TYR A 224 -14.03 0.25 14.42
C TYR A 224 -14.10 -0.28 15.87
N PRO A 225 -12.99 -0.32 16.59
CA PRO A 225 -11.61 -0.02 16.16
C PRO A 225 -11.15 -0.88 14.99
N TYR A 226 -10.13 -0.41 14.25
CA TYR A 226 -9.58 -1.13 13.10
C TYR A 226 -9.07 -2.52 13.52
N ASP A 227 -9.57 -3.56 12.84
CA ASP A 227 -9.26 -4.95 13.11
C ASP A 227 -8.78 -5.64 11.82
N PRO A 228 -7.46 -5.89 11.67
CA PRO A 228 -6.88 -6.50 10.48
C PRO A 228 -7.48 -7.87 10.11
N GLU A 229 -7.82 -8.67 11.11
CA GLU A 229 -8.37 -10.02 10.88
C GLU A 229 -9.79 -9.97 10.31
N LYS A 230 -10.57 -8.95 10.65
CA LYS A 230 -11.91 -8.73 10.07
C LYS A 230 -11.86 -8.08 8.69
N ILE A 231 -10.80 -7.33 8.39
CA ILE A 231 -10.58 -6.68 7.09
C ILE A 231 -10.10 -7.69 6.07
N HIS A 232 -9.13 -8.54 6.46
CA HIS A 232 -8.52 -9.50 5.56
C HIS A 232 -9.54 -10.54 5.07
N GLY A 233 -9.56 -10.79 3.76
CA GLY A 233 -10.51 -11.70 3.14
C GLY A 233 -11.92 -11.12 2.94
N THR A 234 -12.17 -9.85 3.31
CA THR A 234 -13.45 -9.19 3.01
C THR A 234 -13.68 -9.15 1.51
N LEU A 235 -14.87 -9.53 1.08
CA LEU A 235 -15.33 -9.39 -0.30
C LEU A 235 -16.21 -8.14 -0.40
N LEU A 236 -15.82 -7.20 -1.26
CA LEU A 236 -16.58 -5.99 -1.56
C LEU A 236 -17.17 -6.09 -2.96
N THR A 237 -18.42 -5.67 -3.12
CA THR A 237 -19.01 -5.52 -4.45
C THR A 237 -18.73 -4.11 -4.99
N ARG A 238 -18.68 -3.99 -6.32
CA ARG A 238 -18.53 -2.68 -6.97
C ARG A 238 -19.67 -1.73 -6.57
N GLN A 239 -20.88 -2.25 -6.44
CA GLN A 239 -22.04 -1.45 -6.02
C GLN A 239 -21.90 -0.88 -4.61
N GLU A 240 -21.42 -1.66 -3.63
CA GLU A 240 -21.15 -1.17 -2.27
C GLU A 240 -20.13 -0.04 -2.28
N ILE A 241 -19.06 -0.19 -3.07
CA ILE A 241 -18.02 0.84 -3.21
C ILE A 241 -18.57 2.09 -3.92
N GLU A 242 -19.40 1.94 -4.95
CA GLU A 242 -20.05 3.06 -5.64
C GLU A 242 -20.96 3.86 -4.70
N ILE A 243 -21.77 3.18 -3.88
CA ILE A 243 -22.66 3.83 -2.88
C ILE A 243 -21.82 4.63 -1.87
N LEU A 244 -20.80 3.99 -1.26
CA LEU A 244 -19.90 4.67 -0.33
C LEU A 244 -19.23 5.88 -1.00
N PHE A 245 -18.79 5.72 -2.25
CA PHE A 245 -18.09 6.78 -2.98
C PHE A 245 -18.96 8.03 -3.18
N GLN A 246 -20.25 7.87 -3.51
CA GLN A 246 -21.15 9.00 -3.64
C GLN A 246 -21.30 9.77 -2.33
N ASP A 247 -21.38 9.06 -1.20
CA ASP A 247 -21.40 9.68 0.13
C ASP A 247 -20.09 10.41 0.45
N LEU A 248 -18.93 9.79 0.19
CA LEU A 248 -17.62 10.41 0.44
C LEU A 248 -17.39 11.68 -0.42
N LYS A 249 -17.88 11.67 -1.69
CA LYS A 249 -17.63 12.75 -2.64
C LYS A 249 -18.28 14.07 -2.23
N ILE A 250 -19.48 14.01 -1.61
CA ILE A 250 -20.24 15.19 -1.19
C ILE A 250 -19.80 15.75 0.17
N LYS A 251 -18.97 15.03 0.91
CA LYS A 251 -18.47 15.43 2.24
C LYS A 251 -17.26 16.36 2.14
N SER A 252 -17.20 17.35 3.02
CA SER A 252 -16.01 18.14 3.32
C SER A 252 -14.92 17.25 3.99
N LEU A 253 -13.72 17.79 4.12
CA LEU A 253 -12.62 17.09 4.84
C LEU A 253 -13.01 16.80 6.30
N ASN A 254 -13.62 17.76 7.00
CA ASN A 254 -14.03 17.60 8.38
C ASN A 254 -15.10 16.52 8.55
N GLU A 255 -16.11 16.49 7.70
CA GLU A 255 -17.14 15.45 7.72
C GLU A 255 -16.58 14.06 7.43
N ARG A 256 -15.51 13.94 6.61
CA ARG A 256 -14.80 12.68 6.43
C ARG A 256 -14.00 12.28 7.66
N LEU A 257 -13.39 13.23 8.39
CA LEU A 257 -12.68 12.98 9.64
C LEU A 257 -13.58 12.43 10.75
N ASP A 258 -14.89 12.72 10.68
CA ASP A 258 -15.89 12.16 11.62
C ASP A 258 -16.24 10.70 11.35
N LEU A 259 -15.84 10.17 10.20
CA LEU A 259 -16.01 8.75 9.87
C LEU A 259 -14.99 7.91 10.64
N LYS A 260 -15.40 7.34 11.78
CA LYS A 260 -14.51 6.61 12.70
C LYS A 260 -13.59 5.55 12.05
N PRO A 261 -14.03 4.74 11.03
CA PRO A 261 -13.14 3.80 10.38
C PRO A 261 -12.12 4.45 9.43
N LEU A 262 -12.28 5.74 9.07
CA LEU A 262 -11.33 6.46 8.23
C LEU A 262 -10.13 6.92 9.06
N GLU A 263 -8.94 6.43 8.72
CA GLU A 263 -7.72 6.84 9.38
C GLU A 263 -7.39 8.33 9.08
N ARG A 264 -7.10 9.10 10.12
CA ARG A 264 -6.68 10.51 9.98
C ARG A 264 -5.46 10.63 9.06
N GLY A 265 -5.47 11.61 8.17
CA GLY A 265 -4.47 11.80 7.12
C GLY A 265 -4.77 11.03 5.83
N ARG A 266 -5.98 10.48 5.70
CA ARG A 266 -6.51 9.87 4.46
C ARG A 266 -7.77 10.54 3.95
N GLU A 267 -8.31 11.52 4.66
CA GLU A 267 -9.55 12.23 4.36
C GLU A 267 -9.53 12.94 3.00
N ASP A 268 -8.37 13.41 2.58
CA ASP A 268 -8.13 13.99 1.27
C ASP A 268 -7.88 12.93 0.18
N LEU A 269 -7.19 11.84 0.53
CA LEU A 269 -6.73 10.81 -0.40
C LEU A 269 -7.80 9.81 -0.80
N ILE A 270 -8.83 9.62 0.03
CA ILE A 270 -9.81 8.53 -0.13
C ILE A 270 -10.61 8.66 -1.44
N ILE A 271 -10.82 9.88 -1.93
CA ILE A 271 -11.55 10.12 -3.18
C ILE A 271 -10.77 9.60 -4.39
N ALA A 272 -9.49 10.00 -4.52
CA ALA A 272 -8.63 9.52 -5.59
C ALA A 272 -8.45 8.00 -5.50
N GLY A 273 -8.23 7.48 -4.29
CA GLY A 273 -8.08 6.06 -4.05
C GLY A 273 -9.31 5.24 -4.43
N THR A 274 -10.51 5.69 -4.04
CA THR A 274 -11.76 5.01 -4.41
C THR A 274 -12.00 5.07 -5.92
N ALA A 275 -11.67 6.19 -6.57
CA ALA A 275 -11.76 6.31 -8.02
C ALA A 275 -10.84 5.31 -8.75
N ILE A 276 -9.60 5.09 -8.24
CA ILE A 276 -8.69 4.07 -8.79
C ILE A 276 -9.35 2.69 -8.68
N VAL A 277 -9.87 2.32 -7.51
CA VAL A 277 -10.54 1.02 -7.29
C VAL A 277 -11.69 0.82 -8.27
N LEU A 278 -12.64 1.75 -8.32
CA LEU A 278 -13.83 1.65 -9.18
C LEU A 278 -13.45 1.57 -10.67
N LYS A 279 -12.49 2.39 -11.12
CA LYS A 279 -12.03 2.37 -12.52
C LYS A 279 -11.27 1.08 -12.85
N THR A 280 -10.50 0.53 -11.91
CA THR A 280 -9.84 -0.77 -12.06
C THR A 280 -10.89 -1.87 -12.21
N MET A 281 -11.86 -1.97 -11.30
CA MET A 281 -12.95 -2.95 -11.37
C MET A 281 -13.69 -2.87 -12.72
N LYS A 282 -14.03 -1.66 -13.17
CA LYS A 282 -14.70 -1.44 -14.46
C LYS A 282 -13.82 -1.85 -15.65
N THR A 283 -12.53 -1.49 -15.66
CA THR A 283 -11.62 -1.76 -16.77
C THR A 283 -11.36 -3.26 -16.93
N PHE A 284 -11.23 -3.98 -15.83
CA PHE A 284 -11.00 -5.43 -15.81
C PHE A 284 -12.30 -6.26 -15.71
N LYS A 285 -13.47 -5.60 -15.76
CA LYS A 285 -14.80 -6.23 -15.73
C LYS A 285 -15.02 -7.12 -14.49
N CYS A 286 -14.56 -6.67 -13.33
CA CYS A 286 -14.74 -7.37 -12.06
C CYS A 286 -15.84 -6.70 -11.24
N GLU A 287 -16.84 -7.49 -10.82
CA GLU A 287 -17.95 -7.00 -9.98
C GLU A 287 -17.63 -7.12 -8.48
N THR A 288 -16.61 -7.90 -8.13
CA THR A 288 -16.18 -8.13 -6.75
C THR A 288 -14.69 -7.88 -6.59
N LEU A 289 -14.31 -7.44 -5.39
CA LEU A 289 -12.96 -7.16 -4.95
C LEU A 289 -12.68 -7.90 -3.64
N LEU A 290 -11.70 -8.80 -3.65
CA LEU A 290 -11.20 -9.44 -2.44
C LEU A 290 -10.14 -8.54 -1.80
N VAL A 291 -10.30 -8.26 -0.50
CA VAL A 291 -9.41 -7.35 0.24
C VAL A 291 -8.29 -8.12 0.91
N SER A 292 -7.05 -7.73 0.67
CA SER A 292 -5.91 -8.19 1.44
C SER A 292 -5.40 -7.11 2.40
N GLU A 293 -5.28 -7.43 3.68
CA GLU A 293 -4.59 -6.59 4.67
C GLU A 293 -3.07 -6.76 4.56
N TYR A 294 -2.63 -7.90 4.05
CA TYR A 294 -1.22 -8.25 3.88
C TYR A 294 -0.72 -7.84 2.50
N SER A 295 0.52 -7.32 2.44
CA SER A 295 1.15 -6.84 1.21
C SER A 295 2.68 -6.86 1.31
N LEU A 296 3.36 -5.85 0.78
CA LEU A 296 4.82 -5.72 0.72
C LEU A 296 5.50 -5.97 2.08
N ARG A 297 5.01 -5.39 3.17
CA ARG A 297 5.60 -5.51 4.51
C ARG A 297 5.72 -6.98 4.96
N GLU A 298 4.69 -7.76 4.73
CA GLU A 298 4.68 -9.20 5.04
C GLU A 298 5.59 -9.97 4.09
N GLY A 299 5.62 -9.60 2.81
CA GLY A 299 6.55 -10.17 1.83
C GLY A 299 8.02 -9.95 2.20
N ILE A 300 8.37 -8.75 2.69
CA ILE A 300 9.72 -8.47 3.21
C ILE A 300 10.07 -9.42 4.36
N THR A 301 9.11 -9.61 5.28
CA THR A 301 9.28 -10.54 6.41
C THR A 301 9.55 -11.95 5.93
N LEU A 302 8.76 -12.46 4.99
CA LEU A 302 8.90 -13.81 4.42
C LEU A 302 10.25 -13.99 3.71
N LYS A 303 10.67 -13.01 2.89
CA LYS A 303 12.01 -13.00 2.26
C LYS A 303 13.14 -13.10 3.30
N GLY A 304 13.01 -12.36 4.40
CA GLY A 304 13.99 -12.38 5.49
C GLY A 304 14.10 -13.74 6.19
N LEU A 305 13.00 -14.51 6.23
CA LEU A 305 12.99 -15.87 6.78
C LEU A 305 13.68 -16.86 5.83
N GLU A 306 13.43 -16.76 4.52
CA GLU A 306 14.06 -17.62 3.50
C GLU A 306 15.58 -17.45 3.51
N ASN A 307 16.08 -16.21 3.58
CA ASN A 307 17.53 -15.90 3.62
C ASN A 307 18.26 -16.47 4.86
N LYS A 308 17.55 -16.78 5.95
CA LYS A 308 18.12 -17.42 7.14
C LYS A 308 18.18 -18.93 7.03
N ALA A 309 17.22 -19.55 6.36
CA ALA A 309 17.23 -21.00 6.14
C ALA A 309 18.43 -21.50 5.31
N TYR A 310 19.13 -20.61 4.61
CA TYR A 310 20.37 -20.90 3.85
C TYR A 310 21.67 -20.54 4.62
N ARG A 311 21.59 -20.03 5.87
CA ARG A 311 22.76 -19.60 6.66
C ARG A 311 22.96 -20.40 7.95
N ASP A 312 22.01 -21.22 8.33
CA ASP A 312 22.09 -22.22 9.42
C ASP A 312 22.23 -23.63 8.81
#